data_6a901637f804f31553b7e6ffe97a44e0
#
_entry.id   6a901637f804f31553b7e6ffe97a44e0
#
_cell.length_a   1.000
_cell.length_b   1.000
_cell.length_c   1.000
_cell.angle_alpha   90.00
_cell.angle_beta   90.00
_cell.angle_gamma   90.00
#
_symmetry.space_group_name_H-M   'P 1'
#
loop_
_entity.id
_entity.type
_entity.pdbx_description
1 polymer ?
#
loop_
_entity_poly.entity_id
_entity_poly.type
_entity_poly.pdbx_seq_one_letter_code
_entity_poly.pdbx_strand_id
1 'polypeptide(L)'
;MTHPTMQAIVFDAFCGPEVLEARTVARPALRPHDLLVRNAAIGVNRADIAHRKGAYGRAHFGDADTMGLEIAGTVVEAGPQVQGFAVGDRVMGIVGGGAYAEYSRIDHRMAMPVPAGLALADAGAVAEVFVTAHEALFHLARLQAGESVLVHAAAGGVGSAAVQLAHAAGARVFATASGDKRAAVAGFGADVFIDHRGEDFQAVVARETAGQGVDVVIDFIGAPYLERNLRSLAPGGRLVVVGLLGGAKAAPLPMDLLLFRHLQILGTVMKSRPPAVKQAMVQRFAARWLPALADGRIRPVIDSRFPLAQAAQAHRRMESGQSVGKILLLPDAA
;
A
#
# COMPACT_ATOMS: atom_id res chain seq x y z
N MET A 1 -37.86 10.33 7.69
CA MET A 1 -36.99 9.33 8.36
C MET A 1 -35.60 9.93 8.40
N THR A 2 -35.04 10.17 9.58
CA THR A 2 -33.66 10.65 9.72
C THR A 2 -32.71 9.51 9.34
N HIS A 3 -31.89 9.72 8.33
CA HIS A 3 -30.84 8.75 8.01
C HIS A 3 -29.86 8.66 9.18
N PRO A 4 -29.36 7.46 9.54
CA PRO A 4 -28.34 7.31 10.56
C PRO A 4 -27.09 8.09 10.17
N THR A 5 -26.48 8.77 11.12
CA THR A 5 -25.28 9.59 10.92
C THR A 5 -24.03 8.93 11.50
N MET A 6 -22.87 9.46 11.16
CA MET A 6 -21.56 9.01 11.64
C MET A 6 -20.57 10.18 11.64
N GLN A 7 -19.46 10.06 12.38
CA GLN A 7 -18.31 10.94 12.25
C GLN A 7 -17.45 10.53 11.06
N ALA A 8 -16.99 11.52 10.28
CA ALA A 8 -16.07 11.32 9.18
C ALA A 8 -15.14 12.52 9.03
N ILE A 9 -13.98 12.30 8.42
CA ILE A 9 -13.07 13.37 8.02
C ILE A 9 -13.41 13.82 6.62
N VAL A 10 -13.69 15.09 6.49
CA VAL A 10 -14.00 15.76 5.22
C VAL A 10 -13.09 16.95 4.99
N PHE A 11 -13.06 17.46 3.77
CA PHE A 11 -12.39 18.71 3.40
C PHE A 11 -13.06 19.35 2.19
N ASP A 12 -13.08 20.68 2.16
CA ASP A 12 -13.75 21.44 1.10
C ASP A 12 -12.78 22.05 0.08
N ALA A 13 -11.49 22.14 0.42
CA ALA A 13 -10.47 22.71 -0.43
C ALA A 13 -9.22 21.83 -0.48
N PHE A 14 -8.52 21.82 -1.60
CA PHE A 14 -7.24 21.15 -1.73
C PHE A 14 -6.14 22.01 -1.11
N CYS A 15 -5.51 21.52 -0.04
CA CYS A 15 -4.48 22.26 0.69
C CYS A 15 -3.62 21.35 1.58
N GLY A 16 -3.00 21.94 2.61
CA GLY A 16 -2.25 21.28 3.66
C GLY A 16 -3.15 20.43 4.60
N PRO A 17 -2.56 19.74 5.59
CA PRO A 17 -3.31 18.86 6.49
C PRO A 17 -4.41 19.55 7.30
N GLU A 18 -4.31 20.86 7.48
CA GLU A 18 -5.24 21.71 8.25
C GLU A 18 -6.66 21.73 7.69
N VAL A 19 -6.86 21.35 6.42
CA VAL A 19 -8.20 21.30 5.80
C VAL A 19 -9.01 20.07 6.21
N LEU A 20 -8.39 19.11 6.90
CA LEU A 20 -9.07 17.90 7.34
C LEU A 20 -9.88 18.15 8.60
N GLU A 21 -11.19 18.08 8.50
CA GLU A 21 -12.12 18.37 9.58
C GLU A 21 -13.01 17.18 9.91
N ALA A 22 -13.22 16.92 11.19
CA ALA A 22 -14.23 15.96 11.64
C ALA A 22 -15.62 16.57 11.53
N ARG A 23 -16.52 15.90 10.81
CA ARG A 23 -17.92 16.34 10.64
C ARG A 23 -18.87 15.15 10.78
N THR A 24 -20.10 15.47 11.22
CA THR A 24 -21.20 14.50 11.19
C THR A 24 -21.79 14.44 9.78
N VAL A 25 -21.78 13.25 9.19
CA VAL A 25 -22.30 12.98 7.83
C VAL A 25 -23.29 11.82 7.86
N ALA A 26 -24.08 11.62 6.81
CA ALA A 26 -24.92 10.44 6.66
C ALA A 26 -24.07 9.18 6.50
N ARG A 27 -24.49 8.06 7.08
CA ARG A 27 -23.89 6.75 6.80
C ARG A 27 -24.07 6.40 5.32
N PRO A 28 -23.11 5.70 4.68
CA PRO A 28 -23.25 5.32 3.28
C PRO A 28 -24.41 4.32 3.09
N ALA A 29 -25.23 4.54 2.06
CA ALA A 29 -26.26 3.59 1.67
C ALA A 29 -25.65 2.30 1.12
N LEU A 30 -26.21 1.14 1.48
CA LEU A 30 -25.75 -0.16 1.06
C LEU A 30 -26.18 -0.45 -0.38
N ARG A 31 -25.28 -0.99 -1.20
CA ARG A 31 -25.57 -1.55 -2.52
C ARG A 31 -25.70 -3.07 -2.44
N PRO A 32 -26.25 -3.75 -3.46
CA PRO A 32 -26.50 -5.19 -3.38
C PRO A 32 -25.28 -6.06 -3.06
N HIS A 33 -24.09 -5.68 -3.51
CA HIS A 33 -22.83 -6.41 -3.29
C HIS A 33 -21.99 -5.88 -2.12
N ASP A 34 -22.48 -4.89 -1.39
CA ASP A 34 -21.67 -4.20 -0.40
C ASP A 34 -21.89 -4.76 1.02
N LEU A 35 -20.83 -4.67 1.79
CA LEU A 35 -20.82 -4.77 3.24
C LEU A 35 -20.80 -3.37 3.84
N LEU A 36 -21.57 -3.10 4.88
CA LEU A 36 -21.36 -1.97 5.77
C LEU A 36 -20.49 -2.43 6.92
N VAL A 37 -19.36 -1.80 7.07
CA VAL A 37 -18.35 -2.15 8.09
C VAL A 37 -18.25 -1.03 9.10
N ARG A 38 -18.37 -1.36 10.40
CA ARG A 38 -17.95 -0.49 11.48
C ARG A 38 -16.44 -0.56 11.58
N ASN A 39 -15.76 0.53 11.25
CA ASN A 39 -14.31 0.58 11.20
C ASN A 39 -13.70 0.50 12.61
N ALA A 40 -12.73 -0.38 12.79
CA ALA A 40 -11.89 -0.47 13.98
C ALA A 40 -10.54 0.22 13.73
N ALA A 41 -10.06 0.20 12.48
CA ALA A 41 -8.85 0.88 12.07
C ALA A 41 -8.89 1.23 10.58
N ILE A 42 -8.24 2.32 10.24
CA ILE A 42 -8.17 2.90 8.90
C ILE A 42 -6.71 3.15 8.56
N GLY A 43 -6.23 2.59 7.46
CA GLY A 43 -4.86 2.81 7.01
C GLY A 43 -4.69 4.14 6.28
N VAL A 44 -3.71 4.95 6.70
CA VAL A 44 -3.30 6.17 5.98
C VAL A 44 -2.35 5.78 4.85
N ASN A 45 -2.55 6.35 3.66
CA ASN A 45 -1.80 6.06 2.45
C ASN A 45 -1.27 7.33 1.77
N ARG A 46 -0.19 7.23 1.00
CA ARG A 46 0.32 8.36 0.19
C ARG A 46 -0.71 8.87 -0.80
N ALA A 47 -1.59 8.00 -1.27
CA ALA A 47 -2.70 8.37 -2.12
C ALA A 47 -3.69 9.34 -1.44
N ASP A 48 -3.88 9.22 -0.12
CA ASP A 48 -4.71 10.16 0.65
C ASP A 48 -4.09 11.55 0.70
N ILE A 49 -2.75 11.63 0.86
CA ILE A 49 -2.01 12.89 0.77
C ILE A 49 -2.18 13.53 -0.62
N ALA A 50 -2.03 12.72 -1.67
CA ALA A 50 -2.18 13.19 -3.05
C ALA A 50 -3.63 13.64 -3.34
N HIS A 51 -4.63 12.93 -2.79
CA HIS A 51 -6.05 13.33 -2.88
C HIS A 51 -6.29 14.67 -2.21
N ARG A 52 -5.86 14.83 -0.95
CA ARG A 52 -5.97 16.10 -0.23
C ARG A 52 -5.32 17.27 -0.99
N LYS A 53 -4.20 17.01 -1.70
CA LYS A 53 -3.48 18.02 -2.52
C LYS A 53 -4.08 18.22 -3.92
N GLY A 54 -5.18 17.56 -4.26
CA GLY A 54 -5.87 17.72 -5.55
C GLY A 54 -5.27 16.89 -6.71
N ALA A 55 -4.21 16.10 -6.47
CA ALA A 55 -3.57 15.32 -7.52
C ALA A 55 -4.45 14.16 -8.03
N TYR A 56 -5.47 13.74 -7.27
CA TYR A 56 -6.40 12.70 -7.65
C TYR A 56 -7.76 13.23 -8.13
N GLY A 57 -8.10 14.50 -7.91
CA GLY A 57 -9.41 15.10 -8.21
C GLY A 57 -10.55 14.49 -7.37
N ARG A 58 -11.65 15.24 -7.16
CA ARG A 58 -12.82 14.72 -6.42
C ARG A 58 -13.62 13.70 -7.22
N ALA A 59 -13.81 13.94 -8.51
CA ALA A 59 -14.71 13.18 -9.36
C ALA A 59 -14.26 11.72 -9.65
N HIS A 60 -13.06 11.35 -9.32
CA HIS A 60 -12.47 10.06 -9.75
C HIS A 60 -11.85 9.23 -8.62
N PHE A 61 -12.04 9.65 -7.36
CA PHE A 61 -11.41 8.96 -6.23
C PHE A 61 -12.24 7.79 -5.68
N GLY A 62 -13.41 7.57 -6.19
CA GLY A 62 -14.23 6.44 -5.79
C GLY A 62 -15.68 6.82 -5.54
N ASP A 63 -16.35 6.03 -4.72
CA ASP A 63 -17.79 6.06 -4.51
C ASP A 63 -18.27 7.07 -3.46
N ALA A 64 -17.34 7.72 -2.73
CA ALA A 64 -17.67 8.60 -1.61
C ALA A 64 -16.94 9.94 -1.68
N ASP A 65 -17.58 10.99 -1.19
CA ASP A 65 -16.99 12.33 -1.07
C ASP A 65 -15.95 12.42 0.05
N THR A 66 -15.95 11.46 0.97
CA THR A 66 -14.95 11.33 2.04
C THR A 66 -13.74 10.55 1.57
N MET A 67 -12.57 10.89 2.11
CA MET A 67 -11.31 10.27 1.72
C MET A 67 -11.05 8.91 2.39
N GLY A 68 -9.92 8.30 2.03
CA GLY A 68 -9.42 7.07 2.62
C GLY A 68 -9.74 5.82 1.80
N LEU A 69 -8.79 4.88 1.76
CA LEU A 69 -8.78 3.75 0.82
C LEU A 69 -8.79 2.38 1.50
N GLU A 70 -8.53 2.30 2.81
CA GLU A 70 -8.22 1.04 3.47
C GLU A 70 -8.83 0.99 4.86
N ILE A 71 -9.48 -0.12 5.16
CA ILE A 71 -10.18 -0.34 6.43
C ILE A 71 -9.92 -1.73 7.01
N ALA A 72 -10.09 -1.85 8.33
CA ALA A 72 -10.44 -3.08 9.00
C ALA A 72 -11.54 -2.81 10.03
N GLY A 73 -12.47 -3.75 10.17
CA GLY A 73 -13.60 -3.56 11.06
C GLY A 73 -14.51 -4.78 11.13
N THR A 74 -15.71 -4.57 11.67
CA THR A 74 -16.73 -5.60 11.81
C THR A 74 -17.90 -5.30 10.90
N VAL A 75 -18.37 -6.28 10.15
CA VAL A 75 -19.58 -6.19 9.31
C VAL A 75 -20.80 -5.98 10.18
N VAL A 76 -21.54 -4.90 9.92
CA VAL A 76 -22.79 -4.58 10.64
C VAL A 76 -24.04 -4.73 9.77
N GLU A 77 -23.88 -4.72 8.45
CA GLU A 77 -24.97 -4.96 7.50
C GLU A 77 -24.39 -5.53 6.19
N ALA A 78 -25.14 -6.38 5.50
CA ALA A 78 -24.74 -6.98 4.24
C ALA A 78 -25.84 -6.86 3.20
N GLY A 79 -25.46 -6.49 1.97
CA GLY A 79 -26.38 -6.42 0.84
C GLY A 79 -26.87 -7.79 0.38
N PRO A 80 -28.00 -7.87 -0.33
CA PRO A 80 -28.64 -9.15 -0.66
C PRO A 80 -27.86 -10.04 -1.64
N GLN A 81 -26.83 -9.51 -2.29
CA GLN A 81 -25.97 -10.27 -3.22
C GLN A 81 -24.55 -10.50 -2.67
N VAL A 82 -24.34 -10.25 -1.39
CA VAL A 82 -23.08 -10.56 -0.71
C VAL A 82 -22.92 -12.08 -0.60
N GLN A 83 -21.71 -12.56 -0.82
CA GLN A 83 -21.33 -13.96 -0.68
C GLN A 83 -20.08 -14.07 0.20
N GLY A 84 -20.03 -15.10 1.05
CA GLY A 84 -18.86 -15.44 1.86
C GLY A 84 -18.64 -14.59 3.11
N PHE A 85 -19.54 -13.64 3.42
CA PHE A 85 -19.49 -12.81 4.62
C PHE A 85 -20.87 -12.65 5.26
N ALA A 86 -20.88 -12.51 6.57
CA ALA A 86 -22.07 -12.30 7.39
C ALA A 86 -21.88 -11.13 8.38
N VAL A 87 -22.99 -10.65 8.94
CA VAL A 87 -22.95 -9.68 10.05
C VAL A 87 -22.19 -10.29 11.24
N GLY A 88 -21.28 -9.53 11.81
CA GLY A 88 -20.36 -9.95 12.87
C GLY A 88 -18.98 -10.38 12.38
N ASP A 89 -18.79 -10.62 11.10
CA ASP A 89 -17.48 -11.00 10.55
C ASP A 89 -16.47 -9.86 10.67
N ARG A 90 -15.22 -10.23 10.99
CA ARG A 90 -14.09 -9.32 11.01
C ARG A 90 -13.46 -9.29 9.63
N VAL A 91 -13.43 -8.10 9.01
CA VAL A 91 -12.95 -7.93 7.65
C VAL A 91 -11.89 -6.82 7.56
N MET A 92 -11.02 -6.94 6.57
CA MET A 92 -10.11 -5.89 6.11
C MET A 92 -10.23 -5.77 4.60
N GLY A 93 -9.99 -4.58 4.04
CA GLY A 93 -10.08 -4.44 2.60
C GLY A 93 -9.83 -3.04 2.07
N ILE A 94 -9.93 -2.93 0.75
CA ILE A 94 -9.67 -1.71 -0.02
C ILE A 94 -11.00 -1.14 -0.47
N VAL A 95 -11.24 0.12 -0.13
CA VAL A 95 -12.45 0.86 -0.53
C VAL A 95 -12.15 1.89 -1.61
N GLY A 96 -13.16 2.31 -2.34
CA GLY A 96 -13.04 3.32 -3.40
C GLY A 96 -13.06 4.77 -2.90
N GLY A 97 -12.98 4.99 -1.60
CA GLY A 97 -13.15 6.24 -0.86
C GLY A 97 -13.98 5.99 0.40
N GLY A 98 -14.09 6.96 1.31
CA GLY A 98 -14.95 6.87 2.47
C GLY A 98 -14.39 6.07 3.64
N ALA A 99 -13.08 5.76 3.66
CA ALA A 99 -12.50 5.05 4.80
C ALA A 99 -12.34 5.92 6.05
N TYR A 100 -12.10 7.23 5.91
CA TYR A 100 -11.88 8.11 7.05
C TYR A 100 -13.20 8.45 7.77
N ALA A 101 -13.88 7.42 8.26
CA ALA A 101 -15.19 7.48 8.89
C ALA A 101 -15.39 6.35 9.89
N GLU A 102 -16.40 6.45 10.76
CA GLU A 102 -16.77 5.36 11.66
C GLU A 102 -17.31 4.13 10.93
N TYR A 103 -17.97 4.36 9.79
CA TYR A 103 -18.54 3.29 8.96
C TYR A 103 -18.10 3.46 7.51
N SER A 104 -17.78 2.36 6.87
CA SER A 104 -17.41 2.33 5.45
C SER A 104 -18.22 1.27 4.71
N ARG A 105 -18.53 1.57 3.44
CA ARG A 105 -19.08 0.61 2.52
C ARG A 105 -17.97 -0.03 1.69
N ILE A 106 -17.97 -1.35 1.57
CA ILE A 106 -17.00 -2.09 0.77
C ILE A 106 -17.70 -3.16 -0.06
N ASP A 107 -17.40 -3.27 -1.34
CA ASP A 107 -17.76 -4.43 -2.16
C ASP A 107 -17.14 -5.69 -1.55
N HIS A 108 -17.96 -6.72 -1.29
CA HIS A 108 -17.50 -7.94 -0.63
C HIS A 108 -16.32 -8.63 -1.37
N ARG A 109 -16.20 -8.42 -2.68
CA ARG A 109 -15.09 -8.95 -3.50
C ARG A 109 -13.77 -8.22 -3.30
N MET A 110 -13.81 -7.05 -2.65
CA MET A 110 -12.65 -6.25 -2.23
C MET A 110 -12.30 -6.47 -0.76
N ALA A 111 -13.12 -7.24 -0.02
CA ALA A 111 -12.91 -7.58 1.37
C ALA A 111 -12.17 -8.91 1.52
N MET A 112 -11.41 -9.04 2.60
CA MET A 112 -10.74 -10.25 3.06
C MET A 112 -11.09 -10.50 4.52
N PRO A 113 -11.24 -11.76 4.96
CA PRO A 113 -11.39 -12.06 6.37
C PRO A 113 -10.09 -11.66 7.13
N VAL A 114 -10.25 -11.13 8.33
CA VAL A 114 -9.09 -10.90 9.21
C VAL A 114 -8.68 -12.23 9.83
N PRO A 115 -7.44 -12.70 9.62
CA PRO A 115 -6.97 -13.97 10.18
C PRO A 115 -7.02 -13.98 11.71
N ALA A 116 -7.23 -15.15 12.31
CA ALA A 116 -7.40 -15.31 13.76
C ALA A 116 -6.19 -14.79 14.57
N GLY A 117 -4.97 -14.91 14.06
CA GLY A 117 -3.74 -14.43 14.69
C GLY A 117 -3.49 -12.92 14.57
N LEU A 118 -4.30 -12.19 13.79
CA LEU A 118 -4.11 -10.77 13.55
C LEU A 118 -5.10 -9.94 14.38
N ALA A 119 -4.60 -8.97 15.13
CA ALA A 119 -5.45 -8.02 15.84
C ALA A 119 -6.25 -7.18 14.85
N LEU A 120 -7.54 -6.94 15.13
CA LEU A 120 -8.44 -6.22 14.22
C LEU A 120 -7.92 -4.80 13.92
N ALA A 121 -7.39 -4.11 14.92
CA ALA A 121 -6.80 -2.79 14.74
C ALA A 121 -5.56 -2.81 13.82
N ASP A 122 -4.77 -3.88 13.84
CA ASP A 122 -3.56 -3.99 13.02
C ASP A 122 -3.90 -4.39 11.58
N ALA A 123 -5.02 -5.06 11.37
CA ALA A 123 -5.52 -5.43 10.05
C ALA A 123 -5.82 -4.22 9.14
N GLY A 124 -6.06 -3.04 9.72
CA GLY A 124 -6.17 -1.77 8.96
C GLY A 124 -4.89 -1.32 8.26
N ALA A 125 -3.76 -2.00 8.50
CA ALA A 125 -2.47 -1.73 7.87
C ALA A 125 -2.08 -2.76 6.80
N VAL A 126 -3.01 -3.61 6.34
CA VAL A 126 -2.69 -4.76 5.46
C VAL A 126 -3.11 -4.53 4.01
N ALA A 127 -4.38 -4.27 3.78
CA ALA A 127 -4.98 -4.46 2.46
C ALA A 127 -4.29 -3.66 1.34
N GLU A 128 -4.16 -2.35 1.48
CA GLU A 128 -3.62 -1.49 0.42
C GLU A 128 -2.15 -1.82 0.13
N VAL A 129 -1.33 -1.97 1.16
CA VAL A 129 0.11 -2.09 0.99
C VAL A 129 0.55 -3.50 0.59
N PHE A 130 -0.05 -4.54 1.16
CA PHE A 130 0.32 -5.91 0.82
C PHE A 130 -0.25 -6.36 -0.54
N VAL A 131 -1.47 -5.95 -0.89
CA VAL A 131 -2.02 -6.22 -2.23
C VAL A 131 -1.21 -5.51 -3.30
N THR A 132 -0.81 -4.24 -3.08
CA THR A 132 0.05 -3.49 -4.00
C THR A 132 1.42 -4.14 -4.16
N ALA A 133 2.06 -4.52 -3.05
CA ALA A 133 3.36 -5.20 -3.09
C ALA A 133 3.28 -6.56 -3.80
N HIS A 134 2.25 -7.35 -3.49
CA HIS A 134 1.99 -8.63 -4.15
C HIS A 134 1.83 -8.49 -5.67
N GLU A 135 1.02 -7.53 -6.10
CA GLU A 135 0.79 -7.27 -7.53
C GLU A 135 2.09 -6.90 -8.24
N ALA A 136 2.90 -6.02 -7.64
CA ALA A 136 4.18 -5.60 -8.21
C ALA A 136 5.19 -6.75 -8.30
N LEU A 137 5.37 -7.49 -7.20
CA LEU A 137 6.37 -8.56 -7.11
C LEU A 137 6.00 -9.79 -7.95
N PHE A 138 4.76 -10.31 -7.79
CA PHE A 138 4.44 -11.65 -8.28
C PHE A 138 3.58 -11.67 -9.54
N HIS A 139 2.67 -10.72 -9.70
CA HIS A 139 1.84 -10.68 -10.90
C HIS A 139 2.54 -9.98 -12.06
N LEU A 140 3.14 -8.82 -11.81
CA LEU A 140 3.81 -8.02 -12.83
C LEU A 140 5.26 -8.46 -13.04
N ALA A 141 6.10 -8.40 -12.00
CA ALA A 141 7.49 -8.79 -12.11
C ALA A 141 7.71 -10.31 -12.18
N ARG A 142 6.73 -11.12 -11.75
CA ARG A 142 6.83 -12.59 -11.75
C ARG A 142 8.05 -13.10 -10.99
N LEU A 143 8.35 -12.46 -9.84
CA LEU A 143 9.46 -12.83 -8.97
C LEU A 143 9.36 -14.30 -8.55
N GLN A 144 10.45 -15.05 -8.69
CA GLN A 144 10.58 -16.45 -8.33
C GLN A 144 11.50 -16.64 -7.11
N ALA A 145 11.38 -17.78 -6.45
CA ALA A 145 12.33 -18.18 -5.43
C ALA A 145 13.75 -18.29 -6.03
N GLY A 146 14.75 -17.82 -5.28
CA GLY A 146 16.14 -17.77 -5.72
C GLY A 146 16.53 -16.56 -6.56
N GLU A 147 15.57 -15.79 -7.08
CA GLU A 147 15.84 -14.49 -7.71
C GLU A 147 16.17 -13.41 -6.67
N SER A 148 16.69 -12.29 -7.14
CA SER A 148 17.03 -11.12 -6.33
C SER A 148 16.13 -9.93 -6.67
N VAL A 149 15.77 -9.14 -5.63
CA VAL A 149 14.93 -7.95 -5.80
C VAL A 149 15.50 -6.75 -5.05
N LEU A 150 15.53 -5.60 -5.71
CA LEU A 150 15.81 -4.30 -5.09
C LEU A 150 14.50 -3.58 -4.80
N VAL A 151 14.23 -3.29 -3.53
CA VAL A 151 13.05 -2.54 -3.08
C VAL A 151 13.47 -1.14 -2.64
N HIS A 152 13.03 -0.11 -3.34
CA HIS A 152 13.22 1.28 -2.92
C HIS A 152 12.22 1.69 -1.84
N ALA A 153 12.57 2.73 -1.05
CA ALA A 153 11.75 3.22 0.08
C ALA A 153 11.23 2.09 0.99
N ALA A 154 12.07 1.11 1.27
CA ALA A 154 11.77 -0.16 1.93
C ALA A 154 11.17 0.01 3.34
N ALA A 155 11.41 1.13 4.02
CA ALA A 155 10.82 1.42 5.32
C ALA A 155 9.39 1.97 5.26
N GLY A 156 8.86 2.29 4.07
CA GLY A 156 7.47 2.76 3.90
C GLY A 156 6.45 1.61 3.97
N GLY A 157 5.16 1.94 3.93
CA GLY A 157 4.09 0.92 4.03
C GLY A 157 4.20 -0.17 2.96
N VAL A 158 4.20 0.19 1.67
CA VAL A 158 4.32 -0.80 0.57
C VAL A 158 5.72 -1.41 0.56
N GLY A 159 6.77 -0.62 0.85
CA GLY A 159 8.15 -1.12 0.89
C GLY A 159 8.35 -2.20 1.94
N SER A 160 7.86 -2.01 3.16
CA SER A 160 7.96 -3.01 4.24
C SER A 160 7.19 -4.30 3.93
N ALA A 161 6.04 -4.17 3.26
CA ALA A 161 5.28 -5.31 2.76
C ALA A 161 6.05 -6.04 1.64
N ALA A 162 6.64 -5.30 0.69
CA ALA A 162 7.39 -5.88 -0.43
C ALA A 162 8.63 -6.66 0.06
N VAL A 163 9.39 -6.11 1.01
CA VAL A 163 10.53 -6.80 1.62
C VAL A 163 10.10 -8.12 2.25
N GLN A 164 9.07 -8.10 3.10
CA GLN A 164 8.57 -9.30 3.78
C GLN A 164 8.06 -10.36 2.79
N LEU A 165 7.28 -9.95 1.79
CA LEU A 165 6.72 -10.87 0.79
C LEU A 165 7.81 -11.50 -0.07
N ALA A 166 8.82 -10.73 -0.49
CA ALA A 166 9.94 -11.22 -1.28
C ALA A 166 10.81 -12.20 -0.46
N HIS A 167 11.14 -11.83 0.78
CA HIS A 167 11.86 -12.70 1.70
C HIS A 167 11.12 -14.02 1.96
N ALA A 168 9.83 -13.94 2.29
CA ALA A 168 8.99 -15.12 2.52
C ALA A 168 8.80 -16.00 1.27
N ALA A 169 9.02 -15.44 0.07
CA ALA A 169 9.03 -16.18 -1.19
C ALA A 169 10.40 -16.79 -1.55
N GLY A 170 11.42 -16.58 -0.71
CA GLY A 170 12.77 -17.12 -0.95
C GLY A 170 13.62 -16.32 -1.93
N ALA A 171 13.33 -15.02 -2.12
CA ALA A 171 14.16 -14.13 -2.91
C ALA A 171 15.25 -13.46 -2.05
N ARG A 172 16.39 -13.11 -2.65
CA ARG A 172 17.42 -12.27 -2.03
C ARG A 172 16.99 -10.81 -2.12
N VAL A 173 16.88 -10.12 -0.98
CA VAL A 173 16.27 -8.79 -0.90
C VAL A 173 17.31 -7.71 -0.63
N PHE A 174 17.45 -6.78 -1.59
CA PHE A 174 18.14 -5.51 -1.46
C PHE A 174 17.13 -4.43 -1.10
N ALA A 175 17.44 -3.58 -0.14
CA ALA A 175 16.47 -2.60 0.36
C ALA A 175 17.10 -1.22 0.56
N THR A 176 16.54 -0.18 -0.06
CA THR A 176 16.99 1.19 0.20
C THR A 176 16.07 1.91 1.19
N ALA A 177 16.66 2.52 2.19
CA ALA A 177 16.00 3.44 3.11
C ALA A 177 17.02 4.43 3.68
N SER A 178 16.61 5.39 4.53
CA SER A 178 17.56 6.21 5.29
C SER A 178 18.24 5.40 6.41
N GLY A 179 19.50 5.72 6.71
CA GLY A 179 20.35 4.94 7.60
C GLY A 179 19.79 4.69 9.00
N ASP A 180 19.03 5.65 9.53
CA ASP A 180 18.31 5.56 10.81
C ASP A 180 17.24 4.43 10.86
N LYS A 181 16.83 3.90 9.69
CA LYS A 181 15.83 2.84 9.54
C LYS A 181 16.43 1.46 9.29
N ARG A 182 17.76 1.32 9.31
CA ARG A 182 18.50 0.07 9.03
C ARG A 182 17.98 -1.11 9.84
N ALA A 183 17.90 -0.96 11.17
CA ALA A 183 17.47 -2.04 12.05
C ALA A 183 16.05 -2.53 11.74
N ALA A 184 15.13 -1.61 11.47
CA ALA A 184 13.76 -1.96 11.12
C ALA A 184 13.70 -2.72 9.79
N VAL A 185 14.39 -2.23 8.75
CA VAL A 185 14.37 -2.84 7.41
C VAL A 185 15.05 -4.22 7.41
N ALA A 186 16.13 -4.40 8.16
CA ALA A 186 16.73 -5.71 8.38
C ALA A 186 15.74 -6.68 9.06
N GLY A 187 14.98 -6.18 10.06
CA GLY A 187 13.93 -6.96 10.72
C GLY A 187 12.75 -7.36 9.83
N PHE A 188 12.60 -6.77 8.64
CA PHE A 188 11.61 -7.17 7.65
C PHE A 188 12.10 -8.32 6.75
N GLY A 189 13.40 -8.69 6.82
CA GLY A 189 14.00 -9.72 6.01
C GLY A 189 14.82 -9.20 4.81
N ALA A 190 15.34 -7.97 4.88
CA ALA A 190 16.30 -7.48 3.89
C ALA A 190 17.69 -8.11 4.11
N ASP A 191 18.25 -8.73 3.07
CA ASP A 191 19.60 -9.30 3.10
C ASP A 191 20.69 -8.24 2.94
N VAL A 192 20.42 -7.21 2.13
CA VAL A 192 21.34 -6.09 1.87
C VAL A 192 20.61 -4.78 2.09
N PHE A 193 21.03 -4.03 3.12
CA PHE A 193 20.52 -2.69 3.37
C PHE A 193 21.44 -1.64 2.73
N ILE A 194 20.83 -0.65 2.08
CA ILE A 194 21.51 0.44 1.39
C ILE A 194 20.99 1.78 1.92
N ASP A 195 21.86 2.60 2.52
CA ASP A 195 21.48 3.96 2.92
C ASP A 195 21.50 4.88 1.69
N HIS A 196 20.30 5.20 1.18
CA HIS A 196 20.16 6.03 -0.02
C HIS A 196 20.71 7.45 0.10
N ARG A 197 21.06 7.89 1.33
CA ARG A 197 21.67 9.23 1.57
C ARG A 197 23.18 9.22 1.46
N GLY A 198 23.82 8.10 1.78
CA GLY A 198 25.27 7.98 1.86
C GLY A 198 25.87 6.98 0.87
N GLU A 199 25.05 6.15 0.23
CA GLU A 199 25.52 5.08 -0.65
C GLU A 199 24.88 5.16 -2.04
N ASP A 200 25.66 4.86 -3.07
CA ASP A 200 25.11 4.63 -4.41
C ASP A 200 24.59 3.20 -4.52
N PHE A 201 23.28 3.05 -4.56
CA PHE A 201 22.65 1.73 -4.63
C PHE A 201 23.07 0.93 -5.87
N GLN A 202 23.36 1.57 -7.01
CA GLN A 202 23.85 0.90 -8.21
C GLN A 202 25.21 0.25 -7.95
N ALA A 203 26.14 0.99 -7.32
CA ALA A 203 27.46 0.47 -6.96
C ALA A 203 27.38 -0.67 -5.94
N VAL A 204 26.48 -0.54 -4.94
CA VAL A 204 26.24 -1.62 -3.95
C VAL A 204 25.67 -2.86 -4.61
N VAL A 205 24.65 -2.74 -5.46
CA VAL A 205 24.09 -3.87 -6.21
C VAL A 205 25.17 -4.55 -7.05
N ALA A 206 25.96 -3.79 -7.81
CA ALA A 206 27.03 -4.35 -8.63
C ALA A 206 28.05 -5.15 -7.79
N ARG A 207 28.48 -4.60 -6.64
CA ARG A 207 29.40 -5.27 -5.73
C ARG A 207 28.82 -6.58 -5.17
N GLU A 208 27.60 -6.52 -4.65
CA GLU A 208 26.95 -7.63 -3.96
C GLU A 208 26.47 -8.75 -4.91
N THR A 209 26.37 -8.46 -6.21
CA THR A 209 25.97 -9.42 -7.25
C THR A 209 27.13 -9.79 -8.18
N ALA A 210 28.38 -9.44 -7.85
CA ALA A 210 29.55 -9.61 -8.72
C ALA A 210 29.33 -9.10 -10.16
N GLY A 211 28.62 -7.96 -10.29
CA GLY A 211 28.30 -7.32 -11.56
C GLY A 211 27.10 -7.89 -12.32
N GLN A 212 26.46 -8.95 -11.81
CA GLN A 212 25.29 -9.57 -12.48
C GLN A 212 24.04 -8.65 -12.46
N GLY A 213 23.83 -7.88 -11.40
CA GLY A 213 22.64 -7.11 -11.15
C GLY A 213 21.53 -7.92 -10.45
N VAL A 214 20.40 -7.26 -10.18
CA VAL A 214 19.20 -7.88 -9.58
C VAL A 214 18.17 -8.22 -10.65
N ASP A 215 17.35 -9.24 -10.39
CA ASP A 215 16.33 -9.70 -11.34
C ASP A 215 15.13 -8.76 -11.39
N VAL A 216 14.79 -8.14 -10.26
CA VAL A 216 13.63 -7.25 -10.14
C VAL A 216 14.01 -5.96 -9.39
N VAL A 217 13.43 -4.83 -9.83
CA VAL A 217 13.43 -3.57 -9.06
C VAL A 217 12.00 -3.12 -8.84
N ILE A 218 11.64 -2.83 -7.58
CA ILE A 218 10.38 -2.20 -7.21
C ILE A 218 10.65 -0.75 -6.84
N ASP A 219 10.13 0.16 -7.66
CA ASP A 219 10.44 1.59 -7.59
C ASP A 219 9.25 2.44 -7.18
N PHE A 220 9.43 3.24 -6.11
CA PHE A 220 8.49 4.25 -5.61
C PHE A 220 8.99 5.67 -5.85
N ILE A 221 10.21 5.84 -6.40
CA ILE A 221 10.88 7.14 -6.55
C ILE A 221 10.59 7.76 -7.90
N GLY A 222 10.67 6.95 -8.96
CA GLY A 222 10.36 7.38 -10.32
C GLY A 222 11.55 7.97 -11.08
N ALA A 223 11.32 9.04 -11.82
CA ALA A 223 12.25 9.59 -12.81
C ALA A 223 13.71 9.75 -12.35
N PRO A 224 14.03 10.25 -11.14
CA PRO A 224 15.43 10.41 -10.70
C PRO A 224 16.22 9.10 -10.58
N TYR A 225 15.52 7.96 -10.44
CA TYR A 225 16.15 6.65 -10.26
C TYR A 225 16.16 5.81 -11.53
N LEU A 226 15.45 6.20 -12.58
CA LEU A 226 15.17 5.36 -13.75
C LEU A 226 16.47 4.78 -14.36
N GLU A 227 17.44 5.58 -14.71
CA GLU A 227 18.68 5.09 -15.34
C GLU A 227 19.46 4.15 -14.44
N ARG A 228 19.66 4.53 -13.16
CA ARG A 228 20.37 3.69 -12.18
C ARG A 228 19.63 2.38 -11.91
N ASN A 229 18.30 2.41 -11.90
CA ASN A 229 17.48 1.20 -11.77
C ASN A 229 17.74 0.25 -12.95
N LEU A 230 17.71 0.75 -14.18
CA LEU A 230 17.96 -0.07 -15.37
C LEU A 230 19.39 -0.63 -15.39
N ARG A 231 20.39 0.16 -14.95
CA ARG A 231 21.78 -0.31 -14.83
C ARG A 231 21.97 -1.35 -13.72
N SER A 232 21.12 -1.35 -12.70
CA SER A 232 21.15 -2.31 -11.59
C SER A 232 20.51 -3.65 -11.92
N LEU A 233 19.72 -3.74 -13.01
CA LEU A 233 19.03 -4.98 -13.40
C LEU A 233 19.99 -5.98 -14.05
N ALA A 234 19.78 -7.24 -13.82
CA ALA A 234 20.37 -8.35 -14.58
C ALA A 234 19.78 -8.42 -16.01
N PRO A 235 20.42 -9.11 -16.97
CA PRO A 235 19.81 -9.39 -18.28
C PRO A 235 18.43 -10.08 -18.11
N GLY A 236 17.42 -9.58 -18.84
CA GLY A 236 16.02 -10.04 -18.68
C GLY A 236 15.30 -9.46 -17.46
N GLY A 237 15.94 -8.55 -16.72
CA GLY A 237 15.43 -7.96 -15.50
C GLY A 237 14.18 -7.11 -15.70
N ARG A 238 13.42 -6.91 -14.61
CA ARG A 238 12.11 -6.24 -14.61
C ARG A 238 12.10 -5.08 -13.61
N LEU A 239 11.80 -3.87 -14.10
CA LEU A 239 11.53 -2.69 -13.29
C LEU A 239 10.02 -2.49 -13.16
N VAL A 240 9.48 -2.49 -11.95
CA VAL A 240 8.08 -2.13 -11.68
C VAL A 240 8.03 -0.77 -11.00
N VAL A 241 7.47 0.23 -11.69
CA VAL A 241 7.24 1.56 -11.16
C VAL A 241 5.87 1.58 -10.47
N VAL A 242 5.87 1.80 -9.16
CA VAL A 242 4.68 1.82 -8.29
C VAL A 242 4.36 3.24 -7.82
N GLY A 243 5.36 4.12 -7.76
CA GLY A 243 5.18 5.48 -7.27
C GLY A 243 6.16 6.47 -7.90
N LEU A 244 5.92 7.75 -7.63
CA LEU A 244 6.66 8.88 -8.21
C LEU A 244 7.05 9.89 -7.12
N LEU A 245 7.56 9.41 -5.97
CA LEU A 245 7.91 10.26 -4.83
C LEU A 245 8.99 11.30 -5.16
N GLY A 246 9.91 10.96 -6.08
CA GLY A 246 10.96 11.84 -6.57
C GLY A 246 10.56 12.64 -7.80
N GLY A 247 9.38 12.39 -8.37
CA GLY A 247 8.84 13.09 -9.54
C GLY A 247 8.69 12.22 -10.79
N ALA A 248 7.92 12.77 -11.74
CA ALA A 248 7.55 12.11 -13.00
C ALA A 248 8.27 12.70 -14.23
N LYS A 249 8.95 13.85 -14.08
CA LYS A 249 9.49 14.61 -15.23
C LYS A 249 10.78 13.99 -15.76
N ALA A 250 10.74 13.81 -17.06
CA ALA A 250 11.78 13.40 -17.98
C ALA A 250 13.13 12.94 -17.39
N ALA A 251 13.30 11.62 -17.31
CA ALA A 251 14.61 11.02 -17.29
C ALA A 251 14.90 10.45 -18.70
N PRO A 252 16.10 10.59 -19.25
CA PRO A 252 16.45 9.91 -20.47
C PRO A 252 16.32 8.40 -20.27
N LEU A 253 15.64 7.72 -21.20
CA LEU A 253 15.57 6.27 -21.21
C LEU A 253 16.76 5.74 -22.02
N PRO A 254 17.70 5.02 -21.40
CA PRO A 254 18.81 4.39 -22.14
C PRO A 254 18.29 3.20 -22.95
N MET A 255 17.94 3.45 -24.20
CA MET A 255 17.31 2.46 -25.10
C MET A 255 18.25 1.30 -25.43
N ASP A 256 19.56 1.54 -25.44
CA ASP A 256 20.58 0.50 -25.58
C ASP A 256 20.53 -0.54 -24.46
N LEU A 257 20.41 -0.10 -23.20
CA LEU A 257 20.25 -1.01 -22.06
C LEU A 257 18.96 -1.82 -22.19
N LEU A 258 17.84 -1.15 -22.51
CA LEU A 258 16.56 -1.82 -22.67
C LEU A 258 16.63 -2.93 -23.74
N LEU A 259 17.23 -2.60 -24.91
CA LEU A 259 17.32 -3.49 -26.04
C LEU A 259 18.31 -4.64 -25.81
N PHE A 260 19.58 -4.32 -25.49
CA PHE A 260 20.64 -5.32 -25.46
C PHE A 260 20.63 -6.18 -24.18
N ARG A 261 19.98 -5.72 -23.11
CA ARG A 261 19.80 -6.51 -21.89
C ARG A 261 18.41 -7.09 -21.75
N HIS A 262 17.53 -6.95 -22.73
CA HIS A 262 16.16 -7.49 -22.75
C HIS A 262 15.32 -7.07 -21.54
N LEU A 263 15.48 -5.82 -21.08
CA LEU A 263 14.81 -5.34 -19.86
C LEU A 263 13.33 -5.08 -20.09
N GLN A 264 12.55 -5.14 -19.02
CA GLN A 264 11.13 -4.81 -19.01
C GLN A 264 10.87 -3.65 -18.04
N ILE A 265 10.06 -2.68 -18.46
CA ILE A 265 9.59 -1.57 -17.62
C ILE A 265 8.08 -1.68 -17.53
N LEU A 266 7.57 -1.82 -16.32
CA LEU A 266 6.16 -2.03 -16.01
C LEU A 266 5.68 -0.94 -15.06
N GLY A 267 4.45 -0.47 -15.23
CA GLY A 267 3.82 0.49 -14.33
C GLY A 267 2.56 -0.08 -13.69
N THR A 268 2.31 0.30 -12.44
CA THR A 268 1.07 -0.08 -11.75
C THR A 268 0.56 1.01 -10.83
N VAL A 269 -0.75 1.21 -10.87
CA VAL A 269 -1.52 1.95 -9.87
C VAL A 269 -2.90 1.30 -9.78
N MET A 270 -3.34 0.93 -8.59
CA MET A 270 -4.62 0.24 -8.41
C MET A 270 -5.81 1.13 -8.78
N LYS A 271 -5.74 2.42 -8.45
CA LYS A 271 -6.86 3.37 -8.63
C LYS A 271 -7.46 3.35 -10.03
N SER A 272 -6.64 3.38 -11.07
CA SER A 272 -7.09 3.46 -12.47
C SER A 272 -7.52 2.11 -13.07
N ARG A 273 -7.42 1.01 -12.32
CA ARG A 273 -7.81 -0.32 -12.80
C ARG A 273 -9.33 -0.50 -12.79
N PRO A 274 -9.91 -1.24 -13.74
CA PRO A 274 -11.31 -1.65 -13.70
C PRO A 274 -11.64 -2.45 -12.43
N PRO A 275 -12.90 -2.40 -11.91
CA PRO A 275 -13.29 -3.12 -10.70
C PRO A 275 -12.91 -4.60 -10.69
N ALA A 276 -13.17 -5.33 -11.76
CA ALA A 276 -12.83 -6.76 -11.85
C ALA A 276 -11.33 -7.04 -11.71
N VAL A 277 -10.46 -6.14 -12.22
CA VAL A 277 -9.01 -6.27 -12.06
C VAL A 277 -8.61 -6.04 -10.60
N LYS A 278 -9.18 -5.01 -9.93
CA LYS A 278 -8.93 -4.74 -8.51
C LYS A 278 -9.35 -5.93 -7.63
N GLN A 279 -10.53 -6.49 -7.89
CA GLN A 279 -11.03 -7.66 -7.19
C GLN A 279 -10.09 -8.86 -7.36
N ALA A 280 -9.60 -9.11 -8.58
CA ALA A 280 -8.63 -10.16 -8.84
C ALA A 280 -7.28 -9.93 -8.14
N MET A 281 -6.83 -8.67 -7.99
CA MET A 281 -5.62 -8.34 -7.22
C MET A 281 -5.78 -8.73 -5.74
N VAL A 282 -6.90 -8.36 -5.12
CA VAL A 282 -7.22 -8.71 -3.73
C VAL A 282 -7.29 -10.22 -3.54
N GLN A 283 -7.96 -10.92 -4.43
CA GLN A 283 -8.12 -12.38 -4.34
C GLN A 283 -6.81 -13.15 -4.54
N ARG A 284 -5.94 -12.71 -5.48
CA ARG A 284 -4.60 -13.32 -5.64
C ARG A 284 -3.76 -13.18 -4.37
N PHE A 285 -3.79 -12.00 -3.76
CA PHE A 285 -3.11 -11.79 -2.48
C PHE A 285 -3.70 -12.68 -1.39
N ALA A 286 -5.02 -12.67 -1.22
CA ALA A 286 -5.71 -13.45 -0.21
C ALA A 286 -5.40 -14.95 -0.31
N ALA A 287 -5.52 -15.53 -1.49
CA ALA A 287 -5.28 -16.95 -1.74
C ALA A 287 -3.85 -17.38 -1.38
N ARG A 288 -2.86 -16.51 -1.62
CA ARG A 288 -1.46 -16.85 -1.40
C ARG A 288 -0.97 -16.54 0.02
N TRP A 289 -1.43 -15.42 0.62
CA TRP A 289 -0.75 -14.83 1.76
C TRP A 289 -1.56 -14.72 3.05
N LEU A 290 -2.89 -14.93 3.05
CA LEU A 290 -3.66 -14.96 4.30
C LEU A 290 -3.14 -16.01 5.31
N PRO A 291 -2.71 -17.22 4.90
CA PRO A 291 -2.09 -18.16 5.83
C PRO A 291 -0.81 -17.61 6.48
N ALA A 292 0.02 -16.89 5.72
CA ALA A 292 1.25 -16.30 6.24
C ALA A 292 1.03 -15.12 7.19
N LEU A 293 -0.10 -14.41 7.03
CA LEU A 293 -0.57 -13.43 8.02
C LEU A 293 -1.10 -14.11 9.28
N ALA A 294 -1.77 -15.25 9.14
CA ALA A 294 -2.34 -16.00 10.26
C ALA A 294 -1.26 -16.59 11.18
N ASP A 295 -0.17 -17.09 10.61
CA ASP A 295 0.96 -17.70 11.34
C ASP A 295 2.08 -16.71 11.68
N GLY A 296 1.95 -15.43 11.29
CA GLY A 296 2.87 -14.34 11.62
C GLY A 296 4.18 -14.32 10.82
N ARG A 297 4.33 -15.14 9.78
CA ARG A 297 5.49 -15.08 8.86
C ARG A 297 5.59 -13.74 8.13
N ILE A 298 4.46 -13.10 7.87
CA ILE A 298 4.37 -11.72 7.45
C ILE A 298 3.43 -10.97 8.39
N ARG A 299 3.70 -9.69 8.63
CA ARG A 299 2.89 -8.87 9.55
C ARG A 299 2.89 -7.40 9.14
N PRO A 300 1.81 -6.66 9.38
CA PRO A 300 1.82 -5.22 9.15
C PRO A 300 2.82 -4.54 10.09
N VAL A 301 3.60 -3.61 9.55
CA VAL A 301 4.50 -2.74 10.31
C VAL A 301 3.76 -1.46 10.61
N ILE A 302 3.57 -1.13 11.88
CA ILE A 302 2.79 0.03 12.32
C ILE A 302 3.70 1.04 13.00
N ASP A 303 3.80 2.22 12.40
CA ASP A 303 4.55 3.37 12.92
C ASP A 303 3.83 4.02 14.10
N SER A 304 2.55 4.36 13.89
CA SER A 304 1.78 5.12 14.87
C SER A 304 0.28 4.97 14.67
N ARG A 305 -0.47 5.26 15.74
CA ARG A 305 -1.93 5.26 15.75
C ARG A 305 -2.42 6.61 16.23
N PHE A 306 -3.41 7.17 15.57
CA PHE A 306 -4.05 8.44 15.92
C PHE A 306 -5.56 8.25 16.01
N PRO A 307 -6.27 8.94 16.91
CA PRO A 307 -7.73 9.07 16.85
C PRO A 307 -8.15 9.59 15.46
N LEU A 308 -9.32 9.18 14.97
CA LEU A 308 -9.85 9.62 13.66
C LEU A 308 -9.84 11.15 13.53
N ALA A 309 -10.26 11.86 14.57
CA ALA A 309 -10.28 13.33 14.61
C ALA A 309 -8.88 13.97 14.44
N GLN A 310 -7.82 13.23 14.64
CA GLN A 310 -6.43 13.69 14.46
C GLN A 310 -5.85 13.34 13.07
N ALA A 311 -6.66 13.11 12.06
CA ALA A 311 -6.23 12.79 10.70
C ALA A 311 -5.20 13.80 10.14
N ALA A 312 -5.33 15.09 10.46
CA ALA A 312 -4.35 16.11 10.10
C ALA A 312 -2.95 15.84 10.68
N GLN A 313 -2.87 15.35 11.93
CA GLN A 313 -1.59 14.99 12.56
C GLN A 313 -0.99 13.72 11.92
N ALA A 314 -1.81 12.71 11.62
CA ALA A 314 -1.41 11.51 10.90
C ALA A 314 -0.83 11.84 9.51
N HIS A 315 -1.44 12.77 8.78
CA HIS A 315 -0.92 13.25 7.50
C HIS A 315 0.42 13.97 7.65
N ARG A 316 0.57 14.86 8.65
CA ARG A 316 1.87 15.52 8.95
C ARG A 316 2.96 14.48 9.29
N ARG A 317 2.63 13.46 10.08
CA ARG A 317 3.55 12.36 10.40
C ARG A 317 4.03 11.65 9.13
N MET A 318 3.13 11.33 8.20
CA MET A 318 3.51 10.71 6.93
C MET A 318 4.36 11.64 6.05
N GLU A 319 4.02 12.93 6.00
CA GLU A 319 4.73 13.93 5.19
C GLU A 319 6.12 14.25 5.71
N SER A 320 6.38 14.06 7.01
CA SER A 320 7.71 14.23 7.61
C SER A 320 8.75 13.24 7.07
N GLY A 321 8.34 12.14 6.45
CA GLY A 321 9.23 11.09 5.95
C GLY A 321 9.91 10.25 7.05
N GLN A 322 9.58 10.48 8.32
CA GLN A 322 10.17 9.79 9.47
C GLN A 322 9.47 8.47 9.82
N SER A 323 8.29 8.22 9.27
CA SER A 323 7.51 7.01 9.57
C SER A 323 8.21 5.74 9.10
N VAL A 324 7.98 4.65 9.83
CA VAL A 324 8.38 3.29 9.48
C VAL A 324 7.12 2.41 9.40
N GLY A 325 6.76 1.95 8.20
CA GLY A 325 5.53 1.22 7.99
C GLY A 325 4.30 2.11 7.83
N LYS A 326 3.18 1.69 8.42
CA LYS A 326 1.84 2.28 8.28
C LYS A 326 1.45 3.16 9.46
N ILE A 327 0.71 4.19 9.16
CA ILE A 327 0.01 5.03 10.14
C ILE A 327 -1.46 4.62 10.12
N LEU A 328 -2.08 4.50 11.29
CA LEU A 328 -3.48 4.15 11.43
C LEU A 328 -4.28 5.29 12.06
N LEU A 329 -5.51 5.46 11.59
CA LEU A 329 -6.54 6.21 12.28
C LEU A 329 -7.49 5.22 12.98
N LEU A 330 -7.79 5.50 14.24
CA LEU A 330 -8.72 4.70 15.04
C LEU A 330 -9.98 5.54 15.26
N PRO A 331 -11.15 5.13 14.73
CA PRO A 331 -12.41 5.71 15.13
C PRO A 331 -12.59 5.52 16.64
N ASP A 332 -13.21 6.49 17.30
CA ASP A 332 -13.52 6.35 18.72
C ASP A 332 -14.38 5.12 18.93
N ALA A 333 -14.05 4.31 19.94
CA ALA A 333 -14.87 3.19 20.33
C ALA A 333 -16.23 3.74 20.79
N ALA A 334 -17.30 3.35 20.10
CA ALA A 334 -18.68 3.69 20.50
C ALA A 334 -19.05 2.96 21.78
#